data_694795d5be49453ce64a270d0168ccbc
#
_entry.id   694795d5be49453ce64a270d0168ccbc
#
_cell.length_a   1.000
_cell.length_b   1.000
_cell.length_c   1.000
_cell.angle_alpha   90.00
_cell.angle_beta   90.00
_cell.angle_gamma   90.00
#
_symmetry.space_group_name_H-M   'P 1'
#
loop_
_entity.id
_entity.type
_entity.pdbx_description
1 polymer ?
#
loop_
_entity_poly.entity_id
_entity_poly.type
_entity_poly.pdbx_seq_one_letter_code
_entity_poly.pdbx_strand_id
1 'polypeptide(L)'
;MKNITKSFIALFALLALSCNTDDVQDRPVVQGIDAPVLEAPETGNVYTLNPDTMDQLAERFVWSAANLGTGIIPNYAIQIGAQGQNFATPATVGITSGTLQFAASHSILNAALLTLGATPYETASFEVRIKAYVGDVVMYSNAVEMIITPYTTETPRLWIPGGYQAESGYGANFSYETAPQLKSLAYGNFEFEGYMYIANTITSPDNGFKFATQPNENGTNYGSTASDGVLSATAGNITATAGYYLVKANPSLLTYSLTPANWGIIGNSTPGGWENSTPMTYDAATKKWTLTVALTAQNAPDNGWKFRANNAWDLNLGDTVANASDGTLVYSGANIGVATAGTYVITLDLSNPRAYTYTITLQ
;
A
#
# COMPACT_ATOMS: atom_id res chain seq x y z
N MET A 1 21.66 -8.16 -80.78
CA MET A 1 21.56 -8.76 -79.45
C MET A 1 22.92 -8.99 -78.77
N LYS A 2 24.07 -9.18 -79.44
CA LYS A 2 25.35 -9.36 -78.77
C LYS A 2 25.96 -8.16 -78.06
N ASN A 3 25.52 -6.93 -78.37
CA ASN A 3 26.08 -5.71 -77.74
C ASN A 3 25.32 -5.30 -76.48
N ILE A 4 24.03 -5.68 -76.34
CA ILE A 4 23.23 -5.39 -75.14
C ILE A 4 23.67 -6.25 -73.93
N THR A 5 24.03 -7.51 -74.20
CA THR A 5 24.52 -8.44 -73.17
C THR A 5 25.86 -7.98 -72.58
N LYS A 6 26.76 -7.40 -73.41
CA LYS A 6 28.03 -6.86 -72.91
C LYS A 6 27.88 -5.60 -72.13
N SER A 7 26.90 -4.74 -72.42
CA SER A 7 26.58 -3.54 -71.62
C SER A 7 25.93 -3.89 -70.28
N PHE A 8 25.13 -4.94 -70.19
CA PHE A 8 24.56 -5.41 -68.94
C PHE A 8 25.62 -6.04 -68.02
N ILE A 9 26.59 -6.80 -68.58
CA ILE A 9 27.67 -7.38 -67.82
C ILE A 9 28.63 -6.30 -67.30
N ALA A 10 28.90 -5.23 -68.06
CA ALA A 10 29.69 -4.10 -67.61
C ALA A 10 29.00 -3.28 -66.50
N LEU A 11 27.65 -3.12 -66.60
CA LEU A 11 26.87 -2.43 -65.57
C LEU A 11 26.79 -3.22 -64.27
N PHE A 12 26.70 -4.57 -64.32
CA PHE A 12 26.73 -5.43 -63.16
C PHE A 12 28.12 -5.49 -62.48
N ALA A 13 29.21 -5.45 -63.28
CA ALA A 13 30.57 -5.39 -62.75
C ALA A 13 30.87 -4.05 -62.06
N LEU A 14 30.26 -2.93 -62.49
CA LEU A 14 30.40 -1.63 -61.85
C LEU A 14 29.59 -1.55 -60.54
N LEU A 15 28.44 -2.25 -60.44
CA LEU A 15 27.67 -2.34 -59.21
C LEU A 15 28.30 -3.24 -58.12
N ALA A 16 29.14 -4.21 -58.53
CA ALA A 16 29.86 -5.09 -57.61
C ALA A 16 31.11 -4.43 -56.98
N LEU A 17 31.60 -3.30 -57.54
CA LEU A 17 32.74 -2.54 -57.00
C LEU A 17 32.30 -1.40 -56.05
N SER A 18 31.00 -1.22 -55.80
CA SER A 18 30.48 -0.19 -54.91
C SER A 18 30.28 -0.66 -53.44
N CYS A 19 30.80 -1.81 -53.07
CA CYS A 19 31.00 -2.13 -51.66
C CYS A 19 32.37 -1.57 -51.24
N ASN A 20 32.39 -0.32 -50.83
CA ASN A 20 33.55 0.25 -50.15
C ASN A 20 33.66 -0.45 -48.78
N THR A 21 34.71 -1.30 -48.67
CA THR A 21 35.05 -1.97 -47.38
C THR A 21 35.51 -0.97 -46.32
N ASP A 22 35.71 0.31 -46.70
CA ASP A 22 36.15 1.38 -45.77
C ASP A 22 35.03 1.89 -44.86
N ASP A 23 33.76 1.65 -45.21
CA ASP A 23 32.62 2.09 -44.38
C ASP A 23 32.41 1.24 -43.12
N VAL A 24 33.14 0.15 -42.92
CA VAL A 24 33.03 -0.75 -41.77
C VAL A 24 34.21 -0.55 -40.79
N GLN A 25 35.32 0.07 -41.23
CA GLN A 25 36.53 0.22 -40.39
C GLN A 25 36.39 1.28 -39.29
N ASP A 26 35.52 2.28 -39.45
CA ASP A 26 35.34 3.37 -38.48
C ASP A 26 34.10 3.23 -37.57
N ARG A 27 33.41 2.08 -37.61
CA ARG A 27 32.31 1.87 -36.70
C ARG A 27 32.80 1.64 -35.27
N PRO A 28 32.26 2.38 -34.26
CA PRO A 28 32.61 2.12 -32.88
C PRO A 28 32.31 0.66 -32.50
N VAL A 29 33.34 -0.06 -32.06
CA VAL A 29 33.18 -1.43 -31.54
C VAL A 29 32.87 -1.35 -30.06
N VAL A 30 31.70 -1.88 -29.66
CA VAL A 30 31.32 -1.97 -28.25
C VAL A 30 31.94 -3.24 -27.67
N GLN A 31 32.87 -3.08 -26.74
CA GLN A 31 33.51 -4.19 -26.02
C GLN A 31 33.88 -3.73 -24.60
N GLY A 32 33.78 -4.61 -23.62
CA GLY A 32 34.22 -4.31 -22.25
C GLY A 32 35.76 -4.25 -22.18
N ILE A 33 36.32 -3.07 -21.88
CA ILE A 33 37.76 -2.85 -21.74
C ILE A 33 38.12 -2.65 -20.28
N ASP A 34 37.54 -1.62 -19.62
CA ASP A 34 37.73 -1.33 -18.19
C ASP A 34 36.39 -1.21 -17.48
N ALA A 35 36.26 -1.94 -16.39
CA ALA A 35 35.05 -1.87 -15.53
C ALA A 35 35.01 -0.55 -14.75
N PRO A 36 33.81 -0.03 -14.42
CA PRO A 36 33.71 1.09 -13.51
C PRO A 36 34.17 0.67 -12.11
N VAL A 37 34.56 1.64 -11.30
CA VAL A 37 34.86 1.43 -9.87
C VAL A 37 33.89 2.28 -9.07
N LEU A 38 33.14 1.69 -8.15
CA LEU A 38 32.29 2.41 -7.19
C LEU A 38 33.19 3.03 -6.12
N GLU A 39 33.21 4.37 -6.04
CA GLU A 39 34.09 5.18 -5.18
C GLU A 39 33.37 5.68 -3.94
N ALA A 40 32.05 5.91 -4.04
CA ALA A 40 31.18 6.27 -2.93
C ALA A 40 29.82 5.56 -3.06
N PRO A 41 29.22 5.10 -1.93
CA PRO A 41 29.66 5.27 -0.52
C PRO A 41 30.89 4.43 -0.15
N GLU A 42 31.45 4.72 1.05
CA GLU A 42 32.41 3.83 1.66
C GLU A 42 31.74 2.58 2.23
N THR A 43 32.46 1.46 2.24
CA THR A 43 31.92 0.19 2.76
C THR A 43 31.61 0.28 4.26
N GLY A 44 30.45 -0.26 4.66
CA GLY A 44 30.01 -0.27 6.06
C GLY A 44 29.32 1.01 6.54
N ASN A 45 29.05 1.97 5.64
CA ASN A 45 28.27 3.15 5.99
C ASN A 45 26.86 2.76 6.44
N VAL A 46 26.38 3.43 7.50
CA VAL A 46 25.09 3.15 8.16
C VAL A 46 24.06 4.25 7.83
N TYR A 47 22.86 3.84 7.41
CA TYR A 47 21.77 4.73 7.04
C TYR A 47 20.49 4.36 7.76
N THR A 48 19.84 5.33 8.38
CA THR A 48 18.45 5.19 8.85
C THR A 48 17.56 6.04 7.96
N LEU A 49 16.81 5.38 7.08
CA LEU A 49 15.89 6.08 6.18
C LEU A 49 14.67 6.57 6.97
N ASN A 50 14.15 7.75 6.61
CA ASN A 50 13.09 8.40 7.37
C ASN A 50 11.99 8.92 6.40
N PRO A 51 10.71 8.57 6.63
CA PRO A 51 9.59 9.06 5.83
C PRO A 51 9.39 10.58 5.92
N ASP A 52 9.74 11.22 7.05
CA ASP A 52 9.60 12.67 7.23
C ASP A 52 10.59 13.49 6.38
N THR A 53 11.65 12.83 5.91
CA THR A 53 12.70 13.42 5.05
C THR A 53 12.82 12.70 3.72
N MET A 54 11.71 12.12 3.23
CA MET A 54 11.69 11.22 2.07
C MET A 54 12.32 11.80 0.80
N ASP A 55 12.23 13.11 0.59
CA ASP A 55 12.75 13.81 -0.58
C ASP A 55 14.18 14.35 -0.37
N GLN A 56 14.72 14.25 0.84
CA GLN A 56 16.10 14.67 1.11
C GLN A 56 17.09 13.62 0.63
N LEU A 57 18.33 14.06 0.37
CA LEU A 57 19.42 13.19 -0.03
C LEU A 57 19.75 12.19 1.06
N ALA A 58 19.67 10.89 0.74
CA ALA A 58 20.15 9.81 1.58
C ALA A 58 21.62 9.47 1.26
N GLU A 59 21.95 9.32 -0.04
CA GLU A 59 23.30 9.00 -0.48
C GLU A 59 23.56 9.52 -1.90
N ARG A 60 24.82 9.86 -2.16
CA ARG A 60 25.34 10.18 -3.49
C ARG A 60 26.32 9.12 -3.95
N PHE A 61 25.85 8.24 -4.82
CA PHE A 61 26.72 7.25 -5.46
C PHE A 61 27.65 7.94 -6.47
N VAL A 62 28.94 7.63 -6.41
CA VAL A 62 29.98 8.15 -7.32
C VAL A 62 30.81 6.99 -7.80
N TRP A 63 31.17 6.97 -9.10
CA TRP A 63 31.96 5.92 -9.71
C TRP A 63 32.85 6.45 -10.82
N SER A 64 33.91 5.69 -11.16
CA SER A 64 34.75 5.97 -12.32
C SER A 64 34.08 5.55 -13.63
N ALA A 65 34.45 6.17 -14.74
CA ALA A 65 33.92 5.82 -16.04
C ALA A 65 34.33 4.38 -16.46
N ALA A 66 33.33 3.62 -16.97
CA ALA A 66 33.63 2.38 -17.68
C ALA A 66 34.13 2.68 -19.09
N ASN A 67 35.08 1.86 -19.60
CA ASN A 67 35.56 1.92 -20.97
C ASN A 67 34.93 0.77 -21.79
N LEU A 68 33.97 1.12 -22.64
CA LEU A 68 33.33 0.16 -23.57
C LEU A 68 33.72 0.38 -25.03
N GLY A 69 34.77 1.14 -25.28
CA GLY A 69 35.30 1.47 -26.62
C GLY A 69 35.33 2.96 -26.89
N THR A 70 36.11 3.35 -27.90
CA THR A 70 36.29 4.77 -28.24
C THR A 70 34.98 5.41 -28.70
N GLY A 71 34.64 6.51 -28.09
CA GLY A 71 33.42 7.28 -28.43
C GLY A 71 32.11 6.65 -27.94
N ILE A 72 32.15 5.57 -27.14
CA ILE A 72 30.99 4.93 -26.56
C ILE A 72 30.63 5.59 -25.22
N ILE A 73 29.39 6.02 -25.08
CA ILE A 73 28.83 6.55 -23.81
C ILE A 73 28.02 5.45 -23.15
N PRO A 74 28.47 4.91 -21.99
CA PRO A 74 27.75 3.88 -21.27
C PRO A 74 26.49 4.42 -20.56
N ASN A 75 25.49 3.55 -20.43
CA ASN A 75 24.47 3.69 -19.40
C ASN A 75 24.97 3.02 -18.12
N TYR A 76 24.59 3.60 -16.99
CA TYR A 76 24.92 3.09 -15.66
C TYR A 76 23.65 2.83 -14.87
N ALA A 77 23.50 1.64 -14.32
CA ALA A 77 22.46 1.30 -13.36
C ALA A 77 23.11 1.05 -11.98
N ILE A 78 22.62 1.73 -10.97
CA ILE A 78 22.98 1.49 -9.57
C ILE A 78 22.14 0.31 -9.09
N GLN A 79 22.76 -0.83 -8.84
CA GLN A 79 22.12 -2.04 -8.39
C GLN A 79 22.37 -2.26 -6.90
N ILE A 80 21.30 -2.57 -6.14
CA ILE A 80 21.38 -2.97 -4.75
C ILE A 80 20.83 -4.39 -4.60
N GLY A 81 21.46 -5.21 -3.79
CA GLY A 81 21.07 -6.59 -3.51
C GLY A 81 21.22 -6.93 -2.03
N ALA A 82 20.55 -7.96 -1.56
CA ALA A 82 20.76 -8.48 -0.20
C ALA A 82 22.20 -9.03 -0.08
N GLN A 83 22.82 -8.81 1.07
CA GLN A 83 24.19 -9.24 1.32
C GLN A 83 24.35 -10.76 1.12
N GLY A 84 25.44 -11.14 0.46
CA GLY A 84 25.78 -12.55 0.23
C GLY A 84 24.96 -13.26 -0.87
N GLN A 85 24.02 -12.58 -1.52
CA GLN A 85 23.21 -13.15 -2.60
C GLN A 85 23.83 -12.95 -4.00
N ASN A 86 25.04 -12.37 -4.07
CA ASN A 86 25.77 -12.13 -5.32
C ASN A 86 24.91 -11.48 -6.43
N PHE A 87 24.01 -10.56 -6.04
CA PHE A 87 23.08 -9.86 -6.94
C PHE A 87 22.25 -10.80 -7.83
N ALA A 88 21.77 -11.92 -7.28
CA ALA A 88 20.91 -12.86 -8.02
C ALA A 88 19.61 -12.18 -8.49
N THR A 89 19.01 -11.34 -7.65
CA THR A 89 17.80 -10.55 -7.93
C THR A 89 17.97 -9.11 -7.44
N PRO A 90 18.82 -8.29 -8.07
CA PRO A 90 19.08 -6.95 -7.57
C PRO A 90 17.92 -5.99 -7.90
N ALA A 91 17.64 -5.06 -6.99
CA ALA A 91 16.82 -3.90 -7.31
C ALA A 91 17.67 -2.80 -7.95
N THR A 92 17.05 -1.97 -8.78
CA THR A 92 17.69 -0.80 -9.38
C THR A 92 17.33 0.45 -8.61
N VAL A 93 18.33 1.13 -8.05
CA VAL A 93 18.17 2.40 -7.34
C VAL A 93 17.99 3.56 -8.33
N GLY A 94 18.70 3.55 -9.43
CA GLY A 94 18.62 4.56 -10.47
C GLY A 94 19.43 4.20 -11.72
N ILE A 95 19.18 4.95 -12.80
CA ILE A 95 19.88 4.80 -14.08
C ILE A 95 20.34 6.18 -14.54
N THR A 96 21.57 6.26 -15.08
CA THR A 96 22.11 7.46 -15.72
C THR A 96 22.74 7.12 -17.07
N SER A 97 22.93 8.12 -17.94
CA SER A 97 23.65 7.98 -19.20
C SER A 97 24.78 9.02 -19.21
N GLY A 98 26.01 8.56 -19.33
CA GLY A 98 27.21 9.41 -19.37
C GLY A 98 27.55 10.15 -18.08
N THR A 99 26.69 10.12 -17.04
CA THR A 99 26.93 10.74 -15.74
C THR A 99 27.56 9.73 -14.80
N LEU A 100 28.54 10.15 -14.01
CA LEU A 100 29.30 9.30 -13.10
C LEU A 100 28.89 9.46 -11.63
N GLN A 101 27.70 9.94 -11.40
CA GLN A 101 27.11 10.08 -10.07
C GLN A 101 25.58 9.98 -10.13
N PHE A 102 24.98 9.56 -9.00
CA PHE A 102 23.55 9.52 -8.81
C PHE A 102 23.22 9.91 -7.36
N ALA A 103 22.31 10.87 -7.19
CA ALA A 103 21.80 11.27 -5.88
C ALA A 103 20.52 10.52 -5.59
N ALA A 104 20.54 9.62 -4.62
CA ALA A 104 19.36 8.91 -4.16
C ALA A 104 18.76 9.61 -2.93
N SER A 105 17.48 9.92 -2.98
CA SER A 105 16.74 10.38 -1.80
C SER A 105 16.41 9.20 -0.88
N HIS A 106 15.95 9.50 0.35
CA HIS A 106 15.47 8.48 1.27
C HIS A 106 14.37 7.61 0.64
N SER A 107 13.42 8.21 -0.10
CA SER A 107 12.33 7.46 -0.75
C SER A 107 12.82 6.55 -1.87
N ILE A 108 13.76 7.02 -2.70
CA ILE A 108 14.32 6.21 -3.82
C ILE A 108 15.06 4.99 -3.27
N LEU A 109 15.93 5.18 -2.29
CA LEU A 109 16.68 4.09 -1.69
C LEU A 109 15.75 3.11 -0.96
N ASN A 110 14.78 3.63 -0.19
CA ASN A 110 13.79 2.84 0.53
C ASN A 110 12.95 1.96 -0.41
N ALA A 111 12.49 2.49 -1.54
CA ALA A 111 11.71 1.73 -2.51
C ALA A 111 12.49 0.54 -3.08
N ALA A 112 13.78 0.71 -3.37
CA ALA A 112 14.66 -0.36 -3.82
C ALA A 112 14.80 -1.47 -2.75
N LEU A 113 14.96 -1.09 -1.47
CA LEU A 113 15.09 -2.04 -0.36
C LEU A 113 13.78 -2.82 -0.13
N LEU A 114 12.64 -2.17 -0.14
CA LEU A 114 11.34 -2.83 0.00
C LEU A 114 11.07 -3.81 -1.16
N THR A 115 11.54 -3.50 -2.37
CA THR A 115 11.48 -4.43 -3.53
C THR A 115 12.30 -5.69 -3.29
N LEU A 116 13.39 -5.61 -2.51
CA LEU A 116 14.20 -6.76 -2.09
C LEU A 116 13.59 -7.55 -0.91
N GLY A 117 12.44 -7.13 -0.39
CA GLY A 117 11.78 -7.74 0.76
C GLY A 117 12.39 -7.33 2.12
N ALA A 118 13.09 -6.20 2.19
CA ALA A 118 13.61 -5.68 3.45
C ALA A 118 12.47 -5.37 4.42
N THR A 119 12.62 -5.77 5.69
CA THR A 119 11.63 -5.51 6.74
C THR A 119 11.77 -4.07 7.21
N PRO A 120 10.68 -3.26 7.16
CA PRO A 120 10.71 -1.91 7.67
C PRO A 120 11.15 -1.83 9.14
N TYR A 121 11.99 -0.84 9.46
CA TYR A 121 12.53 -0.54 10.79
C TYR A 121 13.48 -1.61 11.36
N GLU A 122 13.85 -2.61 10.56
CA GLU A 122 14.91 -3.56 10.87
C GLU A 122 16.18 -3.21 10.11
N THR A 123 17.29 -3.11 10.81
CA THR A 123 18.59 -2.84 10.19
C THR A 123 19.13 -4.10 9.52
N ALA A 124 19.52 -3.99 8.26
CA ALA A 124 20.11 -5.10 7.50
C ALA A 124 21.26 -4.61 6.62
N SER A 125 22.11 -5.56 6.21
CA SER A 125 23.23 -5.32 5.30
C SER A 125 22.82 -5.61 3.86
N PHE A 126 23.22 -4.72 2.97
CA PHE A 126 23.01 -4.79 1.51
C PHE A 126 24.34 -4.55 0.79
N GLU A 127 24.41 -5.03 -0.44
CA GLU A 127 25.55 -4.78 -1.34
C GLU A 127 25.09 -3.90 -2.50
N VAL A 128 25.89 -2.91 -2.86
CA VAL A 128 25.66 -2.03 -4.01
C VAL A 128 26.78 -2.15 -5.01
N ARG A 129 26.43 -2.17 -6.30
CA ARG A 129 27.39 -2.12 -7.43
C ARG A 129 26.86 -1.25 -8.55
N ILE A 130 27.74 -0.85 -9.44
CA ILE A 130 27.41 -0.20 -10.70
C ILE A 130 27.42 -1.22 -11.84
N LYS A 131 26.33 -1.27 -12.62
CA LYS A 131 26.23 -1.97 -13.88
C LYS A 131 26.41 -0.94 -15.00
N ALA A 132 27.55 -0.98 -15.73
CA ALA A 132 27.77 -0.22 -16.94
C ALA A 132 27.40 -1.06 -18.17
N TYR A 133 26.63 -0.48 -19.11
CA TYR A 133 26.19 -1.28 -20.27
C TYR A 133 25.88 -0.45 -21.52
N VAL A 134 26.07 -1.08 -22.68
CA VAL A 134 25.58 -0.62 -24.00
C VAL A 134 25.13 -1.85 -24.77
N GLY A 135 23.83 -1.92 -25.11
CA GLY A 135 23.25 -3.14 -25.67
C GLY A 135 23.45 -4.34 -24.73
N ASP A 136 24.00 -5.42 -25.29
CA ASP A 136 24.27 -6.67 -24.55
C ASP A 136 25.64 -6.69 -23.85
N VAL A 137 26.48 -5.68 -24.07
CA VAL A 137 27.78 -5.59 -23.41
C VAL A 137 27.62 -4.97 -22.03
N VAL A 138 28.01 -5.73 -21.01
CA VAL A 138 27.80 -5.37 -19.59
C VAL A 138 29.09 -5.53 -18.81
N MET A 139 29.37 -4.56 -17.94
CA MET A 139 30.46 -4.61 -16.96
C MET A 139 29.95 -4.22 -15.58
N TYR A 140 30.57 -4.75 -14.53
CA TYR A 140 30.19 -4.47 -13.14
C TYR A 140 31.38 -3.90 -12.37
N SER A 141 31.11 -2.97 -11.45
CA SER A 141 32.08 -2.48 -10.48
C SER A 141 32.36 -3.50 -9.36
N ASN A 142 33.28 -3.14 -8.46
CA ASN A 142 33.34 -3.70 -7.12
C ASN A 142 31.97 -3.53 -6.43
N ALA A 143 31.68 -4.41 -5.47
CA ALA A 143 30.56 -4.26 -4.56
C ALA A 143 31.00 -3.53 -3.28
N VAL A 144 30.09 -2.73 -2.72
CA VAL A 144 30.26 -1.98 -1.47
C VAL A 144 29.11 -2.34 -0.54
N GLU A 145 29.43 -2.66 0.71
CA GLU A 145 28.43 -2.93 1.75
C GLU A 145 27.82 -1.62 2.27
N MET A 146 26.48 -1.62 2.43
CA MET A 146 25.73 -0.57 3.08
C MET A 146 24.82 -1.20 4.15
N ILE A 147 24.80 -0.63 5.36
CA ILE A 147 23.95 -1.08 6.46
C ILE A 147 22.76 -0.14 6.54
N ILE A 148 21.55 -0.61 6.22
CA ILE A 148 20.41 0.29 6.02
C ILE A 148 19.20 -0.18 6.83
N THR A 149 18.54 0.77 7.50
CA THR A 149 17.24 0.60 8.12
C THR A 149 16.17 1.26 7.24
N PRO A 150 15.32 0.49 6.54
CA PRO A 150 14.23 1.03 5.73
C PRO A 150 13.05 1.46 6.59
N TYR A 151 12.07 2.16 5.98
CA TYR A 151 10.81 2.55 6.63
C TYR A 151 9.60 2.10 5.80
N THR A 152 8.42 2.16 6.41
CA THR A 152 7.14 2.06 5.69
C THR A 152 6.23 3.23 6.03
N THR A 153 5.42 3.65 5.07
CA THR A 153 4.31 4.57 5.26
C THR A 153 2.98 3.85 5.45
N GLU A 154 2.97 2.53 5.31
CA GLU A 154 1.78 1.72 5.52
C GLU A 154 1.49 1.58 7.03
N THR A 155 0.24 1.81 7.38
CA THR A 155 -0.21 1.63 8.76
C THR A 155 -0.48 0.16 9.05
N PRO A 156 -0.04 -0.36 10.22
CA PRO A 156 -0.26 -1.75 10.60
C PRO A 156 -1.74 -2.12 10.64
N ARG A 157 -2.02 -3.39 10.37
CA ARG A 157 -3.36 -3.99 10.39
C ARG A 157 -3.41 -5.22 11.30
N LEU A 158 -4.60 -5.54 11.76
CA LEU A 158 -4.95 -6.85 12.31
C LEU A 158 -6.07 -7.44 11.46
N TRP A 159 -6.02 -8.73 11.24
CA TRP A 159 -7.07 -9.52 10.59
C TRP A 159 -7.88 -10.25 11.65
N ILE A 160 -9.17 -10.49 11.41
CA ILE A 160 -10.07 -11.16 12.36
C ILE A 160 -10.62 -12.46 11.73
N PRO A 161 -9.76 -13.48 11.45
CA PRO A 161 -10.23 -14.76 10.95
C PRO A 161 -11.01 -15.52 12.01
N GLY A 162 -12.05 -16.26 11.59
CA GLY A 162 -12.85 -17.06 12.49
C GLY A 162 -13.94 -17.89 11.82
N GLY A 163 -14.58 -18.79 12.58
CA GLY A 163 -15.65 -19.64 12.13
C GLY A 163 -16.99 -18.92 11.90
N TYR A 164 -17.06 -17.62 12.14
CA TYR A 164 -18.26 -16.80 11.93
C TYR A 164 -18.34 -16.20 10.52
N GLN A 165 -17.25 -16.25 9.73
CA GLN A 165 -17.10 -15.46 8.49
C GLN A 165 -18.12 -15.83 7.42
N ALA A 166 -18.35 -17.11 7.17
CA ALA A 166 -19.26 -17.56 6.11
C ALA A 166 -20.68 -17.05 6.34
N GLU A 167 -21.21 -17.25 7.53
CA GLU A 167 -22.56 -16.79 7.92
C GLU A 167 -22.68 -15.26 7.96
N SER A 168 -21.57 -14.55 8.18
CA SER A 168 -21.51 -13.10 8.28
C SER A 168 -21.16 -12.40 6.95
N GLY A 169 -21.05 -13.13 5.84
CA GLY A 169 -20.80 -12.58 4.52
C GLY A 169 -19.33 -12.24 4.23
N TYR A 170 -18.38 -12.80 5.00
CA TYR A 170 -16.93 -12.58 4.81
C TYR A 170 -16.21 -13.71 4.05
N GLY A 171 -16.96 -14.56 3.33
CA GLY A 171 -16.37 -15.67 2.59
C GLY A 171 -16.14 -16.91 3.46
N ALA A 172 -15.13 -17.72 3.16
CA ALA A 172 -14.87 -18.95 3.87
C ALA A 172 -14.44 -18.71 5.33
N ASN A 173 -14.86 -19.58 6.23
CA ASN A 173 -14.43 -19.54 7.63
C ASN A 173 -12.92 -19.69 7.75
N PHE A 174 -12.33 -18.97 8.69
CA PHE A 174 -10.88 -18.92 8.96
C PHE A 174 -10.03 -18.46 7.76
N SER A 175 -10.63 -17.79 6.76
CA SER A 175 -9.90 -17.19 5.65
C SER A 175 -9.33 -15.83 6.09
N TYR A 176 -8.00 -15.72 6.16
CA TYR A 176 -7.33 -14.45 6.47
C TYR A 176 -7.53 -13.41 5.38
N GLU A 177 -7.59 -13.83 4.11
CA GLU A 177 -7.72 -12.94 2.95
C GLU A 177 -9.03 -12.15 2.97
N THR A 178 -10.13 -12.79 3.38
CA THR A 178 -11.48 -12.20 3.40
C THR A 178 -11.92 -11.72 4.78
N ALA A 179 -11.09 -11.94 5.81
CA ALA A 179 -11.39 -11.53 7.18
C ALA A 179 -11.57 -10.02 7.31
N PRO A 180 -12.48 -9.55 8.16
CA PRO A 180 -12.51 -8.16 8.57
C PRO A 180 -11.15 -7.72 9.11
N GLN A 181 -10.84 -6.44 8.93
CA GLN A 181 -9.56 -5.87 9.33
C GLN A 181 -9.74 -4.74 10.33
N LEU A 182 -8.76 -4.57 11.18
CA LEU A 182 -8.55 -3.38 11.97
C LEU A 182 -7.30 -2.66 11.47
N LYS A 183 -7.23 -1.36 11.64
CA LYS A 183 -6.09 -0.54 11.23
C LYS A 183 -5.66 0.38 12.37
N SER A 184 -4.35 0.56 12.55
CA SER A 184 -3.80 1.55 13.47
C SER A 184 -3.74 2.94 12.82
N LEU A 185 -3.39 3.98 13.59
CA LEU A 185 -3.22 5.34 13.06
C LEU A 185 -1.89 5.52 12.32
N ALA A 186 -0.82 4.86 12.79
CA ALA A 186 0.52 4.99 12.25
C ALA A 186 1.35 3.75 12.62
N TYR A 187 2.50 3.59 11.98
CA TYR A 187 3.48 2.59 12.41
C TYR A 187 3.93 2.87 13.85
N GLY A 188 4.10 1.81 14.64
CA GLY A 188 4.42 1.92 16.08
C GLY A 188 3.23 2.28 16.98
N ASN A 189 2.05 2.60 16.41
CA ASN A 189 0.82 2.73 17.16
C ASN A 189 0.11 1.37 17.19
N PHE A 190 -0.18 0.88 18.41
CA PHE A 190 -0.80 -0.43 18.65
C PHE A 190 -2.30 -0.34 18.93
N GLU A 191 -2.92 0.81 18.73
CA GLU A 191 -4.36 1.00 18.85
C GLU A 191 -5.05 0.74 17.52
N PHE A 192 -5.54 -0.47 17.34
CA PHE A 192 -6.25 -0.91 16.15
C PHE A 192 -7.75 -0.69 16.30
N GLU A 193 -8.41 -0.31 15.22
CA GLU A 193 -9.83 -0.05 15.15
C GLU A 193 -10.41 -0.46 13.80
N GLY A 194 -11.66 -0.92 13.79
CA GLY A 194 -12.45 -1.23 12.61
C GLY A 194 -13.82 -1.76 13.01
N TYR A 195 -14.59 -2.25 12.04
CA TYR A 195 -15.93 -2.76 12.28
C TYR A 195 -16.07 -4.21 11.83
N MET A 196 -16.92 -4.95 12.53
CA MET A 196 -17.20 -6.37 12.27
C MET A 196 -18.67 -6.67 12.48
N TYR A 197 -19.25 -7.49 11.62
CA TYR A 197 -20.59 -8.06 11.77
C TYR A 197 -20.50 -9.54 12.12
N ILE A 198 -21.32 -9.97 13.05
CA ILE A 198 -21.50 -11.37 13.47
C ILE A 198 -22.98 -11.71 13.29
N ALA A 199 -23.28 -12.54 12.28
CA ALA A 199 -24.66 -12.90 11.94
C ALA A 199 -25.35 -13.73 13.03
N ASN A 200 -24.62 -14.68 13.62
CA ASN A 200 -25.13 -15.61 14.63
C ASN A 200 -24.26 -15.59 15.88
N THR A 201 -24.87 -15.65 17.06
CA THR A 201 -24.13 -15.75 18.31
C THR A 201 -23.16 -16.93 18.32
N ILE A 202 -21.91 -16.65 18.57
CA ILE A 202 -20.83 -17.62 18.65
C ILE A 202 -20.85 -18.23 20.05
N THR A 203 -21.35 -19.46 20.17
CA THR A 203 -21.50 -20.17 21.45
C THR A 203 -20.37 -21.17 21.73
N SER A 204 -19.58 -21.53 20.70
CA SER A 204 -18.43 -22.41 20.83
C SER A 204 -17.15 -21.71 20.39
N PRO A 205 -16.04 -21.83 21.13
CA PRO A 205 -14.73 -21.34 20.70
C PRO A 205 -14.30 -21.89 19.33
N ASP A 206 -14.77 -23.07 18.92
CA ASP A 206 -14.42 -23.64 17.60
C ASP A 206 -14.89 -22.76 16.44
N ASN A 207 -15.97 -22.03 16.63
CA ASN A 207 -16.53 -21.06 15.67
C ASN A 207 -16.14 -19.61 16.00
N GLY A 208 -15.29 -19.41 17.00
CA GLY A 208 -14.81 -18.09 17.41
C GLY A 208 -13.78 -17.49 16.46
N PHE A 209 -13.24 -16.36 16.86
CA PHE A 209 -12.27 -15.60 16.07
C PHE A 209 -11.02 -15.26 16.88
N LYS A 210 -9.97 -14.84 16.18
CA LYS A 210 -8.73 -14.28 16.75
C LYS A 210 -8.35 -12.97 16.06
N PHE A 211 -7.45 -12.21 16.67
CA PHE A 211 -6.79 -11.09 16.03
C PHE A 211 -5.40 -11.53 15.56
N ALA A 212 -5.20 -11.53 14.25
CA ALA A 212 -3.96 -11.96 13.61
C ALA A 212 -3.12 -10.76 13.17
N THR A 213 -1.81 -10.81 13.39
CA THR A 213 -0.87 -9.74 13.01
C THR A 213 -0.42 -9.83 11.54
N GLN A 214 -0.77 -10.91 10.85
CA GLN A 214 -0.47 -11.13 9.43
C GLN A 214 -1.69 -11.72 8.70
N PRO A 215 -1.77 -11.58 7.37
CA PRO A 215 -2.87 -12.15 6.57
C PRO A 215 -2.70 -13.67 6.34
N ASN A 216 -2.12 -14.37 7.30
CA ASN A 216 -1.86 -15.82 7.26
C ASN A 216 -1.61 -16.35 8.67
N GLU A 217 -1.33 -17.65 8.80
CA GLU A 217 -1.11 -18.34 10.07
C GLU A 217 0.24 -18.03 10.73
N ASN A 218 1.22 -17.47 10.01
CA ASN A 218 2.60 -17.28 10.48
C ASN A 218 2.75 -16.14 11.48
N GLY A 219 1.77 -15.22 11.55
CA GLY A 219 1.77 -14.13 12.53
C GLY A 219 1.31 -14.57 13.91
N THR A 220 1.45 -13.67 14.89
CA THR A 220 0.84 -13.89 16.20
C THR A 220 -0.67 -13.79 16.09
N ASN A 221 -1.37 -14.81 16.61
CA ASN A 221 -2.83 -14.88 16.64
C ASN A 221 -3.32 -14.72 18.08
N TYR A 222 -3.85 -13.56 18.44
CA TYR A 222 -4.35 -13.25 19.78
C TYR A 222 -5.80 -13.72 19.94
N GLY A 223 -6.04 -14.57 20.93
CA GLY A 223 -7.36 -14.98 21.37
C GLY A 223 -7.67 -14.48 22.78
N SER A 224 -8.70 -15.05 23.42
CA SER A 224 -9.06 -14.78 24.81
C SER A 224 -9.57 -16.04 25.48
N THR A 225 -9.23 -16.25 26.74
CA THR A 225 -9.71 -17.42 27.51
C THR A 225 -11.15 -17.27 27.95
N ALA A 226 -11.56 -16.07 28.31
CA ALA A 226 -12.89 -15.78 28.88
C ALA A 226 -13.75 -14.86 28.01
N SER A 227 -13.24 -14.40 26.85
CA SER A 227 -13.87 -13.39 25.99
C SER A 227 -14.23 -12.09 26.76
N ASP A 228 -13.36 -11.70 27.67
CA ASP A 228 -13.54 -10.66 28.69
C ASP A 228 -12.82 -9.33 28.38
N GLY A 229 -12.29 -9.18 27.18
CA GLY A 229 -11.53 -8.01 26.78
C GLY A 229 -10.01 -8.16 26.96
N VAL A 230 -9.53 -9.32 27.45
CA VAL A 230 -8.09 -9.60 27.62
C VAL A 230 -7.59 -10.51 26.51
N LEU A 231 -6.51 -10.11 25.85
CA LEU A 231 -5.87 -10.86 24.76
C LEU A 231 -4.74 -11.75 25.29
N SER A 232 -4.54 -12.88 24.62
CA SER A 232 -3.40 -13.77 24.85
C SER A 232 -3.01 -14.45 23.54
N ALA A 233 -1.70 -14.53 23.25
CA ALA A 233 -1.17 -15.24 22.08
C ALA A 233 -1.35 -16.78 22.20
N THR A 234 -1.61 -17.31 23.39
CA THR A 234 -1.78 -18.76 23.64
C THR A 234 -3.22 -19.16 23.91
N ALA A 235 -4.14 -18.22 24.00
CA ALA A 235 -5.54 -18.49 24.29
C ALA A 235 -6.31 -19.04 23.09
N GLY A 236 -7.48 -19.62 23.37
CA GLY A 236 -8.46 -20.07 22.38
C GLY A 236 -9.13 -18.91 21.63
N ASN A 237 -10.08 -19.25 20.76
CA ASN A 237 -10.82 -18.25 20.00
C ASN A 237 -11.81 -17.48 20.89
N ILE A 238 -12.08 -16.24 20.51
CA ILE A 238 -13.01 -15.34 21.18
C ILE A 238 -14.43 -15.67 20.72
N THR A 239 -15.36 -15.72 21.66
CA THR A 239 -16.80 -15.83 21.40
C THR A 239 -17.48 -14.46 21.54
N ALA A 240 -18.58 -14.24 20.83
CA ALA A 240 -19.37 -13.02 20.93
C ALA A 240 -20.83 -13.26 20.52
N THR A 241 -21.73 -12.38 20.94
CA THR A 241 -23.13 -12.40 20.50
C THR A 241 -23.28 -11.89 19.06
N ALA A 242 -24.41 -12.27 18.42
CA ALA A 242 -24.75 -11.70 17.12
C ALA A 242 -24.89 -10.18 17.21
N GLY A 243 -24.42 -9.47 16.19
CA GLY A 243 -24.48 -8.00 16.14
C GLY A 243 -23.43 -7.38 15.21
N TYR A 244 -23.51 -6.08 15.07
CA TYR A 244 -22.51 -5.26 14.40
C TYR A 244 -21.72 -4.48 15.45
N TYR A 245 -20.40 -4.48 15.37
CA TYR A 245 -19.52 -3.98 16.42
C TYR A 245 -18.47 -3.02 15.89
N LEU A 246 -18.25 -1.93 16.63
CA LEU A 246 -16.96 -1.26 16.65
C LEU A 246 -15.97 -2.16 17.44
N VAL A 247 -14.93 -2.58 16.79
CA VAL A 247 -13.88 -3.43 17.37
C VAL A 247 -12.62 -2.61 17.59
N LYS A 248 -12.11 -2.63 18.81
CA LYS A 248 -10.79 -2.09 19.14
C LYS A 248 -9.92 -3.20 19.71
N ALA A 249 -8.63 -3.18 19.37
CA ALA A 249 -7.65 -4.11 19.91
C ALA A 249 -6.30 -3.42 20.11
N ASN A 250 -5.62 -3.73 21.20
CA ASN A 250 -4.26 -3.28 21.47
C ASN A 250 -3.41 -4.48 21.90
N PRO A 251 -2.67 -5.10 20.95
CA PRO A 251 -1.80 -6.24 21.26
C PRO A 251 -0.67 -5.93 22.23
N SER A 252 -0.22 -4.68 22.30
CA SER A 252 0.83 -4.27 23.25
C SER A 252 0.34 -4.23 24.70
N LEU A 253 -0.93 -3.81 24.90
CA LEU A 253 -1.58 -3.80 26.22
C LEU A 253 -2.37 -5.10 26.48
N LEU A 254 -2.41 -6.01 25.53
CA LEU A 254 -3.19 -7.24 25.56
C LEU A 254 -4.67 -7.00 25.86
N THR A 255 -5.28 -6.00 25.20
CA THR A 255 -6.69 -5.66 25.41
C THR A 255 -7.47 -5.61 24.08
N TYR A 256 -8.77 -5.86 24.17
CA TYR A 256 -9.72 -5.62 23.07
C TYR A 256 -11.08 -5.22 23.60
N SER A 257 -11.93 -4.66 22.72
CA SER A 257 -13.35 -4.40 23.04
C SER A 257 -14.23 -4.62 21.82
N LEU A 258 -15.46 -5.05 22.08
CA LEU A 258 -16.55 -5.16 21.12
C LEU A 258 -17.67 -4.25 21.59
N THR A 259 -17.82 -3.09 20.94
CA THR A 259 -18.89 -2.13 21.26
C THR A 259 -19.99 -2.27 20.23
N PRO A 260 -21.23 -2.66 20.59
CA PRO A 260 -22.36 -2.70 19.65
C PRO A 260 -22.52 -1.35 18.94
N ALA A 261 -22.82 -1.38 17.63
CA ALA A 261 -22.89 -0.18 16.81
C ALA A 261 -24.04 -0.26 15.79
N ASN A 262 -25.27 -0.09 16.28
CA ASN A 262 -26.47 -0.05 15.44
C ASN A 262 -26.65 1.39 14.92
N TRP A 263 -26.43 1.58 13.63
CA TRP A 263 -26.37 2.89 13.00
C TRP A 263 -27.74 3.43 12.60
N GLY A 264 -27.87 4.73 12.70
CA GLY A 264 -28.98 5.55 12.21
C GLY A 264 -28.48 6.93 11.82
N ILE A 265 -29.37 7.76 11.29
CA ILE A 265 -29.10 9.18 11.01
C ILE A 265 -29.93 10.06 11.96
N ILE A 266 -29.39 11.21 12.34
CA ILE A 266 -30.03 12.17 13.22
C ILE A 266 -29.72 13.59 12.75
N GLY A 267 -30.71 14.47 12.81
CA GLY A 267 -30.54 15.89 12.49
C GLY A 267 -31.83 16.52 12.02
N ASN A 268 -31.88 17.85 12.00
CA ASN A 268 -33.07 18.59 11.61
C ASN A 268 -33.47 18.42 10.11
N SER A 269 -32.63 17.83 9.30
CA SER A 269 -32.95 17.40 7.94
C SER A 269 -33.72 16.07 7.90
N THR A 270 -33.71 15.29 8.97
CA THR A 270 -34.32 13.96 9.06
C THR A 270 -35.71 13.99 9.71
N PRO A 271 -36.55 12.96 9.51
CA PRO A 271 -37.88 12.90 10.12
C PRO A 271 -37.89 12.97 11.66
N GLY A 272 -36.84 12.45 12.31
CA GLY A 272 -36.73 12.41 13.78
C GLY A 272 -36.13 13.67 14.41
N GLY A 273 -35.66 14.64 13.58
CA GLY A 273 -34.97 15.82 14.08
C GLY A 273 -33.70 15.46 14.87
N TRP A 274 -33.33 16.29 15.83
CA TRP A 274 -32.20 16.04 16.74
C TRP A 274 -32.56 15.19 17.97
N GLU A 275 -33.82 14.73 18.09
CA GLU A 275 -34.28 13.93 19.22
C GLU A 275 -34.11 12.44 19.00
N ASN A 276 -34.52 11.93 17.83
CA ASN A 276 -34.55 10.51 17.54
C ASN A 276 -33.79 10.17 16.24
N SER A 277 -32.96 9.16 16.32
CA SER A 277 -32.29 8.63 15.09
C SER A 277 -33.31 7.88 14.23
N THR A 278 -33.22 8.08 12.92
CA THR A 278 -33.87 7.22 11.94
C THR A 278 -32.93 6.02 11.66
N PRO A 279 -33.35 4.79 11.99
CA PRO A 279 -32.46 3.63 11.94
C PRO A 279 -32.12 3.25 10.50
N MET A 280 -30.89 2.78 10.27
CA MET A 280 -30.42 2.16 9.03
C MET A 280 -30.51 0.64 9.12
N THR A 281 -30.46 -0.03 7.97
CA THR A 281 -30.41 -1.50 7.90
C THR A 281 -29.03 -1.92 7.38
N TYR A 282 -28.40 -2.90 8.06
CA TYR A 282 -27.15 -3.48 7.59
C TYR A 282 -27.41 -4.59 6.58
N ASP A 283 -26.71 -4.55 5.46
CA ASP A 283 -26.70 -5.59 4.44
C ASP A 283 -25.36 -6.34 4.48
N ALA A 284 -25.37 -7.59 4.91
CA ALA A 284 -24.19 -8.41 5.04
C ALA A 284 -23.55 -8.77 3.67
N ALA A 285 -24.33 -8.79 2.59
CA ALA A 285 -23.81 -9.10 1.26
C ALA A 285 -22.95 -7.95 0.70
N THR A 286 -23.41 -6.71 0.88
CA THR A 286 -22.66 -5.51 0.47
C THR A 286 -21.75 -4.97 1.56
N LYS A 287 -21.90 -5.43 2.81
CA LYS A 287 -21.19 -4.95 4.03
C LYS A 287 -21.44 -3.49 4.33
N LYS A 288 -22.63 -2.98 4.01
CA LYS A 288 -23.00 -1.57 4.13
C LYS A 288 -24.29 -1.39 4.92
N TRP A 289 -24.38 -0.26 5.58
CA TRP A 289 -25.63 0.23 6.13
C TRP A 289 -26.38 1.06 5.09
N THR A 290 -27.69 0.85 4.94
CA THR A 290 -28.50 1.55 3.96
C THR A 290 -29.77 2.10 4.58
N LEU A 291 -30.28 3.21 4.03
CA LEU A 291 -31.54 3.83 4.42
C LEU A 291 -32.12 4.59 3.23
N THR A 292 -33.40 4.39 2.96
CA THR A 292 -34.16 5.28 2.08
C THR A 292 -35.03 6.20 2.94
N VAL A 293 -34.86 7.51 2.82
CA VAL A 293 -35.49 8.49 3.71
C VAL A 293 -35.78 9.80 3.01
N ALA A 294 -36.89 10.45 3.40
CA ALA A 294 -37.18 11.83 2.99
C ALA A 294 -36.33 12.79 3.84
N LEU A 295 -35.54 13.65 3.17
CA LEU A 295 -34.78 14.72 3.83
C LEU A 295 -35.32 16.08 3.42
N THR A 296 -35.29 17.03 4.36
CA THR A 296 -35.51 18.45 4.07
C THR A 296 -34.20 19.12 3.67
N ALA A 297 -34.28 20.17 2.84
CA ALA A 297 -33.12 20.95 2.46
C ALA A 297 -32.54 21.68 3.68
N GLN A 298 -31.36 21.26 4.12
CA GLN A 298 -30.65 21.80 5.28
C GLN A 298 -29.15 21.72 5.01
N ASN A 299 -28.41 22.74 5.39
CA ASN A 299 -26.98 22.85 5.18
C ASN A 299 -26.19 22.94 6.50
N ALA A 300 -25.05 22.28 6.53
CA ALA A 300 -24.06 22.51 7.56
C ALA A 300 -23.56 23.99 7.57
N PRO A 301 -22.93 24.49 8.64
CA PRO A 301 -22.49 23.71 9.82
C PRO A 301 -23.58 23.49 10.89
N ASP A 302 -24.59 24.37 10.98
CA ASP A 302 -25.52 24.37 12.12
C ASP A 302 -26.71 23.43 11.92
N ASN A 303 -27.02 23.13 10.66
CA ASN A 303 -28.14 22.30 10.24
C ASN A 303 -27.65 21.08 9.44
N GLY A 304 -28.58 20.17 9.13
CA GLY A 304 -28.28 18.94 8.43
C GLY A 304 -28.48 17.71 9.31
N TRP A 305 -27.63 16.72 9.16
CA TRP A 305 -27.71 15.45 9.87
C TRP A 305 -26.33 14.80 10.06
N LYS A 306 -26.27 13.79 10.92
CA LYS A 306 -25.07 12.98 11.19
C LYS A 306 -25.45 11.52 11.28
N PHE A 307 -24.48 10.62 11.11
CA PHE A 307 -24.61 9.23 11.51
C PHE A 307 -24.42 9.12 13.03
N ARG A 308 -25.30 8.39 13.68
CA ARG A 308 -25.24 8.15 15.13
C ARG A 308 -25.57 6.69 15.43
N ALA A 309 -24.72 6.02 16.24
CA ALA A 309 -24.97 4.66 16.67
C ALA A 309 -25.76 4.60 17.98
N ASN A 310 -26.53 3.54 18.16
CA ASN A 310 -27.19 3.17 19.39
C ASN A 310 -28.08 4.27 20.00
N ASN A 311 -28.53 5.23 19.22
CA ASN A 311 -29.27 6.40 19.71
C ASN A 311 -28.50 7.24 20.75
N ALA A 312 -27.17 7.15 20.80
CA ALA A 312 -26.29 7.82 21.75
C ALA A 312 -25.18 8.60 21.04
N TRP A 313 -24.68 9.67 21.67
CA TRP A 313 -23.66 10.52 21.06
C TRP A 313 -22.23 10.03 21.23
N ASP A 314 -22.01 8.98 22.02
CA ASP A 314 -20.67 8.39 22.25
C ASP A 314 -20.02 7.89 20.95
N LEU A 315 -20.84 7.44 19.99
CA LEU A 315 -20.39 6.96 18.70
C LEU A 315 -21.18 7.64 17.58
N ASN A 316 -20.60 8.65 16.99
CA ASN A 316 -21.17 9.38 15.86
C ASN A 316 -20.13 9.71 14.81
N LEU A 317 -20.56 9.81 13.55
CA LEU A 317 -19.75 10.16 12.40
C LEU A 317 -20.41 11.32 11.66
N GLY A 318 -19.60 12.22 11.15
CA GLY A 318 -20.00 13.31 10.29
C GLY A 318 -18.96 13.55 9.22
N ASP A 319 -19.21 14.53 8.37
CA ASP A 319 -18.31 14.91 7.28
C ASP A 319 -16.95 15.38 7.82
N THR A 320 -15.90 15.20 7.07
CA THR A 320 -14.56 15.66 7.41
C THR A 320 -14.47 17.19 7.40
N VAL A 321 -15.21 17.83 6.51
CA VAL A 321 -15.29 19.29 6.36
C VAL A 321 -16.74 19.73 6.28
N ALA A 322 -17.11 20.75 7.05
CA ALA A 322 -18.45 21.32 7.02
C ALA A 322 -18.84 21.77 5.60
N ASN A 323 -20.04 21.38 5.17
CA ASN A 323 -20.61 21.65 3.83
C ASN A 323 -19.88 20.98 2.65
N ALA A 324 -18.91 20.10 2.87
CA ALA A 324 -18.21 19.44 1.78
C ALA A 324 -19.07 18.37 1.11
N SER A 325 -19.82 17.59 1.90
CA SER A 325 -20.56 16.38 1.43
C SER A 325 -19.73 15.53 0.49
N ASP A 326 -18.42 15.40 0.82
CA ASP A 326 -17.40 14.76 -0.04
C ASP A 326 -17.40 13.22 0.05
N GLY A 327 -18.28 12.68 0.89
CA GLY A 327 -18.42 11.23 1.07
C GLY A 327 -17.44 10.63 2.06
N THR A 328 -16.60 11.43 2.74
CA THR A 328 -15.65 10.96 3.76
C THR A 328 -16.14 11.28 5.18
N LEU A 329 -15.80 10.41 6.13
CA LEU A 329 -16.32 10.48 7.50
C LEU A 329 -15.22 10.50 8.55
N VAL A 330 -15.44 11.28 9.60
CA VAL A 330 -14.64 11.26 10.83
C VAL A 330 -15.55 11.19 12.06
N TYR A 331 -15.01 10.66 13.16
CA TYR A 331 -15.71 10.70 14.45
C TYR A 331 -15.95 12.14 14.89
N SER A 332 -17.17 12.39 15.37
CA SER A 332 -17.62 13.72 15.76
C SER A 332 -17.49 14.80 14.67
N GLY A 333 -17.38 14.39 13.39
CA GLY A 333 -17.24 15.28 12.24
C GLY A 333 -18.41 16.27 12.09
N ALA A 334 -18.37 17.07 11.04
CA ALA A 334 -19.36 18.10 10.75
C ALA A 334 -20.71 17.51 10.33
N ASN A 335 -21.78 18.31 10.39
CA ASN A 335 -23.07 17.94 9.86
C ASN A 335 -23.03 17.80 8.33
N ILE A 336 -23.80 16.86 7.82
CA ILE A 336 -23.99 16.60 6.39
C ILE A 336 -25.29 17.28 5.95
N GLY A 337 -25.26 18.03 4.86
CA GLY A 337 -26.42 18.72 4.33
C GLY A 337 -26.88 18.18 2.97
N VAL A 338 -28.12 18.50 2.61
CA VAL A 338 -28.65 18.33 1.26
C VAL A 338 -29.25 19.65 0.78
N ALA A 339 -28.92 20.04 -0.44
CA ALA A 339 -29.36 21.31 -1.01
C ALA A 339 -30.84 21.30 -1.42
N THR A 340 -31.40 20.14 -1.70
CA THR A 340 -32.78 19.98 -2.18
C THR A 340 -33.52 18.98 -1.31
N ALA A 341 -34.77 19.30 -0.94
CA ALA A 341 -35.64 18.34 -0.26
C ALA A 341 -36.04 17.22 -1.21
N GLY A 342 -36.08 15.98 -0.72
CA GLY A 342 -36.43 14.83 -1.54
C GLY A 342 -36.24 13.51 -0.81
N THR A 343 -36.55 12.42 -1.50
CA THR A 343 -36.27 11.07 -1.02
C THR A 343 -34.86 10.67 -1.45
N TYR A 344 -34.05 10.26 -0.48
CA TYR A 344 -32.66 9.89 -0.72
C TYR A 344 -32.39 8.45 -0.30
N VAL A 345 -31.51 7.78 -1.05
CA VAL A 345 -30.84 6.58 -0.60
C VAL A 345 -29.49 6.97 0.00
N ILE A 346 -29.32 6.66 1.26
CA ILE A 346 -28.08 6.90 2.01
C ILE A 346 -27.39 5.57 2.26
N THR A 347 -26.10 5.49 1.98
CA THR A 347 -25.28 4.34 2.26
C THR A 347 -24.12 4.74 3.17
N LEU A 348 -23.87 3.97 4.24
CA LEU A 348 -22.72 4.12 5.13
C LEU A 348 -21.82 2.88 4.95
N ASP A 349 -20.57 3.10 4.62
CA ASP A 349 -19.56 2.06 4.43
C ASP A 349 -18.45 2.18 5.49
N LEU A 350 -18.41 1.20 6.39
CA LEU A 350 -17.42 1.10 7.46
C LEU A 350 -16.48 -0.11 7.27
N SER A 351 -16.48 -0.71 6.08
CA SER A 351 -15.70 -1.91 5.77
C SER A 351 -14.20 -1.66 5.64
N ASN A 352 -13.80 -0.41 5.33
CA ASN A 352 -12.40 -0.01 5.28
C ASN A 352 -12.00 0.72 6.57
N PRO A 353 -11.23 0.09 7.46
CA PRO A 353 -10.91 0.66 8.76
C PRO A 353 -10.25 2.04 8.65
N ARG A 354 -10.73 3.01 9.43
CA ARG A 354 -10.26 4.41 9.50
C ARG A 354 -10.36 5.21 8.18
N ALA A 355 -11.03 4.65 7.17
CA ALA A 355 -11.35 5.33 5.93
C ALA A 355 -12.85 5.14 5.62
N TYR A 356 -13.70 5.57 6.56
CA TYR A 356 -15.13 5.41 6.50
C TYR A 356 -15.74 6.38 5.50
N THR A 357 -16.73 5.91 4.76
CA THR A 357 -17.34 6.66 3.66
C THR A 357 -18.87 6.57 3.69
N TYR A 358 -19.51 7.49 2.99
CA TYR A 358 -20.95 7.46 2.76
C TYR A 358 -21.28 7.93 1.35
N THR A 359 -22.46 7.58 0.88
CA THR A 359 -23.06 8.13 -0.34
C THR A 359 -24.48 8.61 -0.07
N ILE A 360 -24.89 9.63 -0.81
CA ILE A 360 -26.25 10.18 -0.80
C ILE A 360 -26.72 10.27 -2.25
N THR A 361 -27.83 9.62 -2.58
CA THR A 361 -28.39 9.62 -3.95
C THR A 361 -29.84 10.01 -3.90
N LEU A 362 -30.21 11.09 -4.58
CA LEU A 362 -31.59 11.52 -4.76
C LEU A 362 -32.31 10.52 -5.67
N GLN A 363 -33.51 10.09 -5.30
CA GLN A 363 -34.38 9.21 -6.10
C GLN A 363 -35.23 9.97 -7.08
#